data_628e4ac89f8424940712dfff12a4689e
#
_entry.id   628e4ac89f8424940712dfff12a4689e
#
_cell.length_a   1.000
_cell.length_b   1.000
_cell.length_c   1.000
_cell.angle_alpha   90.00
_cell.angle_beta   90.00
_cell.angle_gamma   90.00
#
_symmetry.space_group_name_H-M   'P 1'
#
loop_
_entity.id
_entity.type
_entity.pdbx_description
1 polymer ?
#
loop_
_entity_poly.entity_id
_entity_poly.type
_entity_poly.pdbx_seq_one_letter_code
_entity_poly.pdbx_strand_id
1 'polypeptide(L)'
;MTHLNSAVKLLDRAAEKFNDKIAISDEWSEISFSELQRKGKAVGTALAKTTPQGYMPAPVMVYLKKSISCLVCFMGAMYSANPYVPTAYDMPANRIQKIVDSLQGRGHIITDAQGMETLKTMNIPESMSIHIYEEIVETETDGELIEKTLNSVIDTDPIYIMFTSGSTGAPKGVTVPHRGVIDYAIWVAKTFNINENSILGNQAPFYFDNSIFDIYSCLLTGAFFKACSNTMQKW
;
A
#
# COMPACT_ATOMS: atom_id res chain seq x y z
N MET A 1 -19.54 -8.72 -13.65
CA MET A 1 -18.38 -7.84 -13.41
C MET A 1 -17.24 -8.37 -14.26
N THR A 2 -16.56 -7.49 -15.03
CA THR A 2 -15.33 -7.86 -15.73
C THR A 2 -14.31 -8.34 -14.69
N HIS A 3 -13.70 -9.48 -14.93
CA HIS A 3 -12.67 -10.06 -14.04
C HIS A 3 -11.53 -9.05 -13.82
N LEU A 4 -11.22 -8.75 -12.56
CA LEU A 4 -10.13 -7.87 -12.17
C LEU A 4 -8.91 -8.72 -11.81
N ASN A 5 -7.80 -8.52 -12.50
CA ASN A 5 -6.54 -9.20 -12.21
C ASN A 5 -5.71 -8.49 -11.12
N SER A 6 -5.98 -7.20 -10.88
CA SER A 6 -5.30 -6.40 -9.85
C SER A 6 -6.28 -5.54 -9.06
N ALA A 7 -6.11 -5.49 -7.74
CA ALA A 7 -6.95 -4.69 -6.85
C ALA A 7 -6.76 -3.18 -7.05
N VAL A 8 -5.64 -2.72 -7.61
CA VAL A 8 -5.45 -1.29 -7.92
C VAL A 8 -6.43 -0.78 -8.98
N LYS A 9 -6.98 -1.68 -9.81
CA LYS A 9 -8.04 -1.34 -10.76
C LYS A 9 -9.36 -0.90 -10.10
N LEU A 10 -9.54 -1.17 -8.81
CA LEU A 10 -10.63 -0.58 -8.02
C LEU A 10 -10.44 0.93 -7.91
N LEU A 11 -9.22 1.40 -7.66
CA LEU A 11 -8.88 2.82 -7.67
C LEU A 11 -9.06 3.44 -9.06
N ASP A 12 -8.62 2.76 -10.13
CA ASP A 12 -8.79 3.28 -11.49
C ASP A 12 -10.26 3.54 -11.81
N ARG A 13 -11.16 2.59 -11.47
CA ARG A 13 -12.61 2.75 -11.66
C ARG A 13 -13.20 3.84 -10.76
N ALA A 14 -12.73 3.95 -9.53
CA ALA A 14 -13.19 4.99 -8.61
C ALA A 14 -12.75 6.38 -9.08
N ALA A 15 -11.52 6.53 -9.56
CA ALA A 15 -11.00 7.78 -10.11
C ALA A 15 -11.74 8.20 -11.38
N GLU A 16 -12.09 7.25 -12.26
CA GLU A 16 -12.90 7.51 -13.45
C GLU A 16 -14.32 7.98 -13.09
N LYS A 17 -14.96 7.33 -12.11
CA LYS A 17 -16.35 7.60 -11.76
C LYS A 17 -16.52 8.79 -10.83
N PHE A 18 -15.60 9.00 -9.88
CA PHE A 18 -15.74 9.96 -8.78
C PHE A 18 -14.67 11.07 -8.79
N ASN A 19 -13.78 11.06 -9.75
CA ASN A 19 -12.71 12.03 -10.06
C ASN A 19 -12.31 12.93 -8.86
N ASP A 20 -12.94 14.11 -8.73
CA ASP A 20 -12.59 15.14 -7.74
C ASP A 20 -13.19 14.91 -6.35
N LYS A 21 -13.98 13.84 -6.18
CA LYS A 21 -14.50 13.50 -4.87
C LYS A 21 -13.36 13.17 -3.92
N ILE A 22 -13.41 13.72 -2.70
CA ILE A 22 -12.46 13.35 -1.65
C ILE A 22 -12.63 11.86 -1.33
N ALA A 23 -11.54 11.13 -1.52
CA ALA A 23 -11.47 9.71 -1.23
C ALA A 23 -11.05 9.46 0.22
N ILE A 24 -10.03 10.18 0.67
CA ILE A 24 -9.35 9.93 1.95
C ILE A 24 -9.07 11.25 2.65
N SER A 25 -9.23 11.28 3.98
CA SER A 25 -8.65 12.30 4.85
C SER A 25 -7.81 11.67 5.95
N ASP A 26 -6.75 12.33 6.36
CA ASP A 26 -5.98 12.04 7.57
C ASP A 26 -6.01 13.25 8.52
N GLU A 27 -5.08 13.35 9.47
CA GLU A 27 -4.99 14.47 10.42
C GLU A 27 -4.52 15.77 9.75
N TRP A 28 -3.88 15.70 8.60
CA TRP A 28 -3.14 16.81 8.00
C TRP A 28 -3.72 17.26 6.68
N SER A 29 -4.36 16.36 5.94
CA SER A 29 -4.76 16.61 4.55
C SER A 29 -5.91 15.75 4.08
N GLU A 30 -6.38 16.07 2.90
CA GLU A 30 -7.37 15.30 2.14
C GLU A 30 -6.85 15.04 0.73
N ILE A 31 -7.30 13.95 0.11
CA ILE A 31 -6.93 13.58 -1.25
C ILE A 31 -8.15 13.07 -2.02
N SER A 32 -8.31 13.50 -3.27
CA SER A 32 -9.35 12.98 -4.15
C SER A 32 -8.96 11.63 -4.75
N PHE A 33 -9.93 10.92 -5.36
CA PHE A 33 -9.67 9.66 -6.06
C PHE A 33 -8.69 9.86 -7.22
N SER A 34 -8.86 10.91 -8.00
CA SER A 34 -7.97 11.23 -9.14
C SER A 34 -6.55 11.56 -8.68
N GLU A 35 -6.40 12.31 -7.60
CA GLU A 35 -5.08 12.66 -7.09
C GLU A 35 -4.39 11.45 -6.44
N LEU A 36 -5.13 10.58 -5.72
CA LEU A 36 -4.61 9.32 -5.18
C LEU A 36 -4.10 8.42 -6.32
N GLN A 37 -4.86 8.32 -7.41
CA GLN A 37 -4.44 7.58 -8.60
C GLN A 37 -3.17 8.18 -9.21
N ARG A 38 -3.14 9.49 -9.44
CA ARG A 38 -1.99 10.20 -10.04
C ARG A 38 -0.72 9.99 -9.22
N LYS A 39 -0.78 10.23 -7.91
CA LYS A 39 0.36 10.03 -6.99
C LYS A 39 0.77 8.56 -6.89
N GLY A 40 -0.21 7.65 -6.84
CA GLY A 40 0.06 6.21 -6.87
C GLY A 40 0.79 5.78 -8.14
N LYS A 41 0.39 6.28 -9.32
CA LYS A 41 1.08 6.00 -10.59
C LYS A 41 2.49 6.61 -10.64
N ALA A 42 2.71 7.78 -10.07
CA ALA A 42 4.05 8.38 -9.97
C ALA A 42 4.99 7.50 -9.14
N VAL A 43 4.58 7.10 -7.94
CA VAL A 43 5.32 6.15 -7.10
C VAL A 43 5.52 4.82 -7.82
N GLY A 44 4.48 4.29 -8.47
CA GLY A 44 4.54 3.04 -9.25
C GLY A 44 5.56 3.10 -10.38
N THR A 45 5.66 4.25 -11.07
CA THR A 45 6.66 4.49 -12.12
C THR A 45 8.09 4.47 -11.56
N ALA A 46 8.32 5.14 -10.42
CA ALA A 46 9.64 5.15 -9.77
C ALA A 46 10.08 3.74 -9.37
N LEU A 47 9.17 2.96 -8.77
CA LEU A 47 9.43 1.57 -8.37
C LEU A 47 9.67 0.67 -9.59
N ALA A 48 8.83 0.76 -10.64
CA ALA A 48 8.95 -0.08 -11.83
C ALA A 48 10.27 0.16 -12.59
N LYS A 49 10.77 1.40 -12.61
CA LYS A 49 12.07 1.75 -13.21
C LYS A 49 13.26 1.12 -12.48
N THR A 50 13.12 0.86 -11.19
CA THR A 50 14.18 0.30 -10.33
C THR A 50 14.02 -1.19 -10.05
N THR A 51 12.87 -1.78 -10.38
CA THR A 51 12.63 -3.23 -10.29
C THR A 51 13.27 -3.93 -11.50
N PRO A 52 14.18 -4.91 -11.31
CA PRO A 52 14.77 -5.66 -12.42
C PRO A 52 13.71 -6.36 -13.26
N GLN A 53 13.77 -6.21 -14.60
CA GLN A 53 12.82 -6.85 -15.50
C GLN A 53 12.96 -8.39 -15.49
N GLY A 54 11.82 -9.09 -15.53
CA GLY A 54 11.78 -10.55 -15.56
C GLY A 54 11.96 -11.23 -14.21
N TYR A 55 11.95 -10.48 -13.12
CA TYR A 55 12.08 -11.01 -11.76
C TYR A 55 10.72 -11.22 -11.08
N MET A 56 10.71 -12.09 -10.06
CA MET A 56 9.58 -12.24 -9.15
C MET A 56 9.24 -10.87 -8.51
N PRO A 57 7.95 -10.62 -8.17
CA PRO A 57 7.55 -9.38 -7.51
C PRO A 57 8.49 -9.04 -6.35
N ALA A 58 8.94 -7.79 -6.30
CA ALA A 58 9.85 -7.28 -5.27
C ALA A 58 9.03 -6.61 -4.16
N PRO A 59 9.02 -7.12 -2.91
CA PRO A 59 8.25 -6.51 -1.84
C PRO A 59 8.61 -5.04 -1.61
N VAL A 60 7.61 -4.19 -1.41
CA VAL A 60 7.78 -2.75 -1.13
C VAL A 60 7.45 -2.49 0.34
N MET A 61 8.46 -2.41 1.18
CA MET A 61 8.30 -2.06 2.58
C MET A 61 7.96 -0.57 2.71
N VAL A 62 6.81 -0.25 3.29
CA VAL A 62 6.35 1.12 3.52
C VAL A 62 6.57 1.45 4.99
N TYR A 63 7.64 2.21 5.25
CA TYR A 63 8.06 2.65 6.59
C TYR A 63 7.79 4.14 6.75
N LEU A 64 6.52 4.48 6.90
CA LEU A 64 5.98 5.83 7.04
C LEU A 64 4.99 5.89 8.20
N LYS A 65 4.78 7.10 8.76
CA LYS A 65 3.68 7.34 9.69
C LYS A 65 2.35 7.07 9.01
N LYS A 66 1.37 6.53 9.75
CA LYS A 66 0.03 6.28 9.24
C LYS A 66 -0.58 7.57 8.68
N SER A 67 -0.74 7.65 7.37
CA SER A 67 -1.15 8.84 6.64
C SER A 67 -1.63 8.48 5.23
N ILE A 68 -2.11 9.47 4.49
CA ILE A 68 -2.39 9.37 3.05
C ILE A 68 -1.15 8.89 2.28
N SER A 69 0.06 9.33 2.67
CA SER A 69 1.31 8.90 2.02
C SER A 69 1.51 7.38 2.04
N CYS A 70 1.15 6.70 3.15
CA CYS A 70 1.16 5.23 3.18
C CYS A 70 0.26 4.63 2.10
N LEU A 71 -0.96 5.15 1.95
CA LEU A 71 -1.93 4.64 0.99
C LEU A 71 -1.50 4.92 -0.46
N VAL A 72 -0.91 6.09 -0.72
CA VAL A 72 -0.26 6.39 -2.01
C VAL A 72 0.83 5.36 -2.32
N CYS A 73 1.68 5.02 -1.33
CA CYS A 73 2.73 4.00 -1.51
C CYS A 73 2.16 2.60 -1.75
N PHE A 74 1.04 2.23 -1.09
CA PHE A 74 0.38 0.94 -1.35
C PHE A 74 -0.16 0.86 -2.78
N MET A 75 -0.78 1.95 -3.26
CA MET A 75 -1.21 2.04 -4.66
C MET A 75 -0.01 1.98 -5.61
N GLY A 76 1.07 2.70 -5.29
CA GLY A 76 2.31 2.68 -6.09
C GLY A 76 2.95 1.29 -6.18
N ALA A 77 3.00 0.56 -5.08
CA ALA A 77 3.48 -0.83 -5.08
C ALA A 77 2.64 -1.69 -6.03
N MET A 78 1.30 -1.60 -5.96
CA MET A 78 0.42 -2.34 -6.87
C MET A 78 0.55 -1.90 -8.34
N TYR A 79 0.75 -0.60 -8.62
CA TYR A 79 1.00 -0.11 -9.99
C TYR A 79 2.33 -0.60 -10.56
N SER A 80 3.31 -0.93 -9.69
CA SER A 80 4.58 -1.55 -10.09
C SER A 80 4.57 -3.08 -10.07
N ALA A 81 3.39 -3.72 -9.91
CA ALA A 81 3.21 -5.18 -9.78
C ALA A 81 3.96 -5.80 -8.58
N ASN A 82 4.16 -5.04 -7.52
CA ASN A 82 4.87 -5.46 -6.31
C ASN A 82 3.91 -5.52 -5.12
N PRO A 83 4.06 -6.50 -4.19
CA PRO A 83 3.31 -6.50 -2.95
C PRO A 83 3.83 -5.44 -1.99
N TYR A 84 2.93 -4.72 -1.32
CA TYR A 84 3.34 -3.81 -0.26
C TYR A 84 3.49 -4.53 1.08
N VAL A 85 4.43 -4.03 1.91
CA VAL A 85 4.71 -4.51 3.27
C VAL A 85 4.49 -3.33 4.22
N PRO A 86 3.29 -3.20 4.81
CA PRO A 86 3.03 -2.12 5.74
C PRO A 86 3.80 -2.33 7.04
N THR A 87 4.55 -1.32 7.48
CA THR A 87 5.41 -1.40 8.65
C THR A 87 5.10 -0.25 9.60
N ALA A 88 4.97 -0.56 10.90
CA ALA A 88 4.73 0.47 11.90
C ALA A 88 5.95 1.39 12.03
N TYR A 89 5.70 2.71 11.99
CA TYR A 89 6.76 3.72 12.09
C TYR A 89 7.44 3.75 13.46
N ASP A 90 6.70 3.42 14.51
CA ASP A 90 7.14 3.34 15.89
C ASP A 90 7.63 1.94 16.31
N MET A 91 7.75 1.04 15.33
CA MET A 91 8.23 -0.32 15.57
C MET A 91 9.70 -0.30 16.02
N PRO A 92 10.08 -1.10 17.05
CA PRO A 92 11.47 -1.20 17.48
C PRO A 92 12.41 -1.61 16.33
N ALA A 93 13.59 -0.98 16.25
CA ALA A 93 14.55 -1.17 15.17
C ALA A 93 14.94 -2.65 14.95
N ASN A 94 15.10 -3.42 16.05
CA ASN A 94 15.40 -4.85 15.97
C ASN A 94 14.28 -5.67 15.31
N ARG A 95 13.02 -5.22 15.40
CA ARG A 95 11.90 -5.89 14.74
C ARG A 95 11.83 -5.52 13.27
N ILE A 96 12.11 -4.26 12.92
CA ILE A 96 12.24 -3.83 11.52
C ILE A 96 13.37 -4.60 10.85
N GLN A 97 14.55 -4.72 11.50
CA GLN A 97 15.67 -5.51 10.98
C GLN A 97 15.25 -6.96 10.67
N LYS A 98 14.52 -7.61 11.57
CA LYS A 98 14.03 -8.97 11.32
C LYS A 98 13.05 -9.07 10.15
N ILE A 99 12.25 -8.03 9.88
CA ILE A 99 11.40 -7.95 8.69
C ILE A 99 12.28 -7.86 7.44
N VAL A 100 13.25 -6.95 7.42
CA VAL A 100 14.22 -6.79 6.33
C VAL A 100 14.95 -8.11 6.05
N ASP A 101 15.43 -8.78 7.09
CA ASP A 101 16.10 -10.09 6.97
C ASP A 101 15.17 -11.14 6.35
N SER A 102 13.88 -11.12 6.72
CA SER A 102 12.88 -12.04 6.18
C SER A 102 12.56 -11.80 4.71
N LEU A 103 12.78 -10.58 4.20
CA LEU A 103 12.67 -10.22 2.78
C LEU A 103 13.91 -10.67 1.96
N GLN A 104 14.94 -11.22 2.62
CA GLN A 104 16.13 -11.80 1.99
C GLN A 104 16.89 -10.84 1.06
N GLY A 105 16.95 -9.57 1.44
CA GLY A 105 17.63 -8.54 0.64
C GLY A 105 16.95 -8.22 -0.68
N ARG A 106 15.65 -8.50 -0.80
CA ARG A 106 14.88 -8.23 -2.02
C ARG A 106 13.86 -7.13 -1.79
N GLY A 107 13.74 -6.24 -2.77
CA GLY A 107 12.64 -5.26 -2.82
C GLY A 107 13.07 -3.84 -2.55
N HIS A 108 12.10 -3.06 -2.14
CA HIS A 108 12.20 -1.64 -1.93
C HIS A 108 11.81 -1.27 -0.51
N ILE A 109 12.36 -0.16 -0.02
CA ILE A 109 11.92 0.50 1.22
C ILE A 109 11.52 1.92 0.83
N ILE A 110 10.29 2.32 1.15
CA ILE A 110 9.85 3.72 1.02
C ILE A 110 9.76 4.31 2.42
N THR A 111 10.40 5.45 2.63
CA THR A 111 10.43 6.14 3.91
C THR A 111 10.46 7.67 3.71
N ASP A 112 10.37 8.43 4.80
CA ASP A 112 10.61 9.87 4.84
C ASP A 112 12.03 10.18 5.36
N ALA A 113 12.40 11.45 5.39
CA ALA A 113 13.72 11.89 5.87
C ALA A 113 14.01 11.44 7.32
N GLN A 114 12.98 11.42 8.19
CA GLN A 114 13.14 10.98 9.58
C GLN A 114 13.33 9.46 9.67
N GLY A 115 12.55 8.68 8.91
CA GLY A 115 12.70 7.22 8.85
C GLY A 115 14.04 6.80 8.25
N MET A 116 14.58 7.57 7.29
CA MET A 116 15.92 7.35 6.76
C MET A 116 16.99 7.38 7.85
N GLU A 117 16.91 8.31 8.81
CA GLU A 117 17.87 8.34 9.93
C GLU A 117 17.81 7.05 10.77
N THR A 118 16.62 6.49 10.94
CA THR A 118 16.46 5.20 11.62
C THR A 118 17.07 4.05 10.78
N LEU A 119 16.81 4.04 9.47
CA LEU A 119 17.33 3.00 8.56
C LEU A 119 18.85 3.00 8.48
N LYS A 120 19.53 4.16 8.58
CA LYS A 120 20.99 4.28 8.63
C LYS A 120 21.61 3.53 9.83
N THR A 121 20.86 3.27 10.88
CA THR A 121 21.34 2.51 12.06
C THR A 121 21.18 1.00 11.89
N MET A 122 20.61 0.54 10.79
CA MET A 122 20.29 -0.85 10.49
C MET A 122 21.20 -1.43 9.42
N ASN A 123 21.25 -2.75 9.37
CA ASN A 123 21.94 -3.47 8.31
C ASN A 123 20.99 -3.74 7.13
N ILE A 124 20.82 -2.73 6.28
CA ILE A 124 19.99 -2.87 5.06
C ILE A 124 20.88 -3.43 3.94
N PRO A 125 20.51 -4.57 3.32
CA PRO A 125 21.25 -5.13 2.20
C PRO A 125 21.34 -4.14 1.03
N GLU A 126 22.52 -4.01 0.41
CA GLU A 126 22.74 -3.14 -0.76
C GLU A 126 21.84 -3.48 -1.97
N SER A 127 21.34 -4.69 -2.01
CA SER A 127 20.39 -5.16 -3.04
C SER A 127 18.95 -4.63 -2.85
N MET A 128 18.65 -3.99 -1.72
CA MET A 128 17.37 -3.31 -1.49
C MET A 128 17.49 -1.82 -1.83
N SER A 129 16.57 -1.33 -2.65
CA SER A 129 16.52 0.10 -3.00
C SER A 129 15.74 0.88 -1.94
N ILE A 130 16.32 1.96 -1.41
CA ILE A 130 15.64 2.88 -0.50
C ILE A 130 15.19 4.11 -1.27
N HIS A 131 13.95 4.52 -1.05
CA HIS A 131 13.32 5.65 -1.70
C HIS A 131 12.78 6.63 -0.66
N ILE A 132 12.98 7.93 -0.90
CA ILE A 132 12.34 8.99 -0.12
C ILE A 132 10.99 9.29 -0.76
N TYR A 133 9.91 9.22 0.03
CA TYR A 133 8.54 9.41 -0.45
C TYR A 133 8.36 10.74 -1.18
N GLU A 134 8.87 11.82 -0.60
CA GLU A 134 8.76 13.18 -1.11
C GLU A 134 9.38 13.33 -2.51
N GLU A 135 10.39 12.51 -2.82
CA GLU A 135 11.07 12.52 -4.12
C GLU A 135 10.29 11.68 -5.14
N ILE A 136 9.91 10.45 -4.78
CA ILE A 136 9.31 9.53 -5.74
C ILE A 136 7.83 9.85 -6.07
N VAL A 137 7.12 10.56 -5.20
CA VAL A 137 5.74 11.00 -5.45
C VAL A 137 5.63 12.07 -6.53
N GLU A 138 6.74 12.76 -6.82
CA GLU A 138 6.85 13.77 -7.87
C GLU A 138 7.41 13.20 -9.19
N THR A 139 7.64 11.89 -9.27
CA THR A 139 8.09 11.23 -10.51
C THR A 139 7.06 11.44 -11.62
N GLU A 140 7.52 11.85 -12.78
CA GLU A 140 6.66 11.91 -13.97
C GLU A 140 6.12 10.51 -14.31
N THR A 141 4.80 10.41 -14.44
CA THR A 141 4.13 9.14 -14.70
C THR A 141 4.42 8.64 -16.10
N ASP A 142 4.96 7.43 -16.20
CA ASP A 142 5.12 6.69 -17.44
C ASP A 142 3.92 5.73 -17.61
N GLY A 143 2.93 6.19 -18.38
CA GLY A 143 1.68 5.46 -18.58
C GLY A 143 1.89 4.12 -19.28
N GLU A 144 2.81 4.04 -20.26
CA GLU A 144 3.09 2.81 -21.02
C GLU A 144 3.76 1.78 -20.11
N LEU A 145 4.70 2.20 -19.27
CA LEU A 145 5.36 1.33 -18.29
C LEU A 145 4.34 0.79 -17.28
N ILE A 146 3.47 1.64 -16.73
CA ILE A 146 2.42 1.24 -15.79
C ILE A 146 1.46 0.24 -16.43
N GLU A 147 0.98 0.51 -17.66
CA GLU A 147 0.09 -0.41 -18.38
C GLU A 147 0.76 -1.75 -18.65
N LYS A 148 1.99 -1.74 -19.15
CA LYS A 148 2.79 -2.96 -19.36
C LYS A 148 2.94 -3.77 -18.08
N THR A 149 3.23 -3.09 -16.97
CA THR A 149 3.41 -3.72 -15.66
C THR A 149 2.10 -4.35 -15.17
N LEU A 150 0.99 -3.63 -15.23
CA LEU A 150 -0.32 -4.12 -14.82
C LEU A 150 -0.84 -5.28 -15.69
N ASN A 151 -0.47 -5.32 -16.97
CA ASN A 151 -0.84 -6.41 -17.87
C ASN A 151 -0.11 -7.71 -17.54
N SER A 152 1.01 -7.66 -16.81
CA SER A 152 1.72 -8.85 -16.34
C SER A 152 1.14 -9.45 -15.05
N VAL A 153 0.32 -8.69 -14.31
CA VAL A 153 -0.27 -9.13 -13.04
C VAL A 153 -1.39 -10.14 -13.27
N ILE A 154 -1.35 -11.23 -12.52
CA ILE A 154 -2.47 -12.18 -12.40
C ILE A 154 -3.12 -12.07 -11.02
N ASP A 155 -4.37 -12.45 -10.90
CA ASP A 155 -5.16 -12.28 -9.67
C ASP A 155 -4.68 -13.12 -8.48
N THR A 156 -3.82 -14.11 -8.73
CA THR A 156 -3.13 -14.91 -7.71
C THR A 156 -1.81 -14.33 -7.24
N ASP A 157 -1.31 -13.26 -7.90
CA ASP A 157 -0.11 -12.57 -7.44
C ASP A 157 -0.34 -11.90 -6.07
N PRO A 158 0.73 -11.80 -5.26
CA PRO A 158 0.62 -11.21 -3.94
C PRO A 158 0.34 -9.70 -4.03
N ILE A 159 -0.62 -9.23 -3.24
CA ILE A 159 -0.94 -7.80 -3.10
C ILE A 159 -0.22 -7.18 -1.90
N TYR A 160 -0.12 -7.94 -0.79
CA TYR A 160 0.59 -7.49 0.40
C TYR A 160 1.23 -8.66 1.17
N ILE A 161 2.18 -8.30 2.02
CA ILE A 161 2.78 -9.20 3.01
C ILE A 161 2.67 -8.53 4.39
N MET A 162 1.83 -9.06 5.28
CA MET A 162 1.71 -8.58 6.65
C MET A 162 2.48 -9.47 7.61
N PHE A 163 3.32 -8.85 8.44
CA PHE A 163 4.16 -9.58 9.38
C PHE A 163 3.48 -9.76 10.73
N THR A 164 3.34 -11.03 11.16
CA THR A 164 2.82 -11.40 12.47
C THR A 164 3.95 -11.82 13.41
N SER A 165 3.68 -11.77 14.73
CA SER A 165 4.62 -12.32 15.74
C SER A 165 4.63 -13.85 15.63
N GLY A 166 5.75 -14.40 15.12
CA GLY A 166 5.95 -15.85 15.10
C GLY A 166 6.21 -16.42 16.49
N SER A 167 5.72 -17.62 16.79
CA SER A 167 5.96 -18.35 18.04
C SER A 167 7.45 -18.63 18.31
N THR A 168 8.28 -18.57 17.26
CA THR A 168 9.74 -18.76 17.31
C THR A 168 10.53 -17.47 17.50
N GLY A 169 9.84 -16.32 17.71
CA GLY A 169 10.49 -15.00 17.84
C GLY A 169 10.94 -14.36 16.52
N ALA A 170 10.85 -15.06 15.40
CA ALA A 170 11.01 -14.49 14.07
C ALA A 170 9.64 -14.05 13.50
N PRO A 171 9.51 -12.86 12.91
CA PRO A 171 8.26 -12.45 12.27
C PRO A 171 7.96 -13.34 11.06
N LYS A 172 6.67 -13.69 10.90
CA LYS A 172 6.19 -14.46 9.75
C LYS A 172 5.39 -13.56 8.82
N GLY A 173 5.79 -13.48 7.55
CA GLY A 173 5.06 -12.74 6.51
C GLY A 173 3.89 -13.56 5.98
N VAL A 174 2.67 -13.09 6.21
CA VAL A 174 1.44 -13.64 5.62
C VAL A 174 1.20 -12.94 4.28
N THR A 175 1.22 -13.72 3.23
CA THR A 175 1.04 -13.23 1.85
C THR A 175 -0.39 -13.48 1.41
N VAL A 176 -1.05 -12.45 0.89
CA VAL A 176 -2.44 -12.51 0.40
C VAL A 176 -2.48 -12.10 -1.07
N PRO A 177 -3.23 -12.83 -1.93
CA PRO A 177 -3.33 -12.53 -3.35
C PRO A 177 -4.37 -11.42 -3.64
N HIS A 178 -4.24 -10.77 -4.81
CA HIS A 178 -5.20 -9.77 -5.29
C HIS A 178 -6.65 -10.26 -5.26
N ARG A 179 -6.90 -11.50 -5.73
CA ARG A 179 -8.24 -12.10 -5.72
C ARG A 179 -8.87 -12.10 -4.35
N GLY A 180 -8.11 -12.52 -3.32
CA GLY A 180 -8.63 -12.58 -1.95
C GLY A 180 -9.10 -11.22 -1.44
N VAL A 181 -8.38 -10.15 -1.74
CA VAL A 181 -8.75 -8.78 -1.36
C VAL A 181 -9.93 -8.26 -2.16
N ILE A 182 -9.98 -8.53 -3.47
CA ILE A 182 -11.09 -8.13 -4.34
C ILE A 182 -12.39 -8.81 -3.88
N ASP A 183 -12.37 -10.13 -3.67
CA ASP A 183 -13.53 -10.90 -3.22
C ASP A 183 -14.00 -10.45 -1.84
N TYR A 184 -13.05 -10.18 -0.93
CA TYR A 184 -13.35 -9.66 0.40
C TYR A 184 -14.01 -8.27 0.33
N ALA A 185 -13.48 -7.34 -0.47
CA ALA A 185 -14.06 -6.01 -0.62
C ALA A 185 -15.50 -6.06 -1.19
N ILE A 186 -15.74 -6.93 -2.17
CA ILE A 186 -17.09 -7.14 -2.75
C ILE A 186 -18.05 -7.69 -1.69
N TRP A 187 -17.62 -8.69 -0.93
CA TRP A 187 -18.41 -9.27 0.15
C TRP A 187 -18.73 -8.23 1.23
N VAL A 188 -17.75 -7.47 1.67
CA VAL A 188 -17.89 -6.40 2.67
C VAL A 188 -18.90 -5.35 2.19
N ALA A 189 -18.69 -4.80 0.99
CA ALA A 189 -19.56 -3.77 0.46
C ALA A 189 -21.02 -4.22 0.39
N LYS A 190 -21.26 -5.47 -0.02
CA LYS A 190 -22.59 -6.06 -0.09
C LYS A 190 -23.19 -6.31 1.30
N THR A 191 -22.41 -6.88 2.22
CA THR A 191 -22.89 -7.31 3.54
C THR A 191 -23.25 -6.11 4.42
N PHE A 192 -22.43 -5.05 4.36
CA PHE A 192 -22.62 -3.84 5.17
C PHE A 192 -23.31 -2.70 4.41
N ASN A 193 -23.77 -2.96 3.19
CA ASN A 193 -24.43 -1.97 2.33
C ASN A 193 -23.62 -0.68 2.15
N ILE A 194 -22.28 -0.84 1.97
CA ILE A 194 -21.37 0.28 1.77
C ILE A 194 -21.52 0.80 0.33
N ASN A 195 -21.68 2.11 0.20
CA ASN A 195 -21.86 2.79 -1.08
C ASN A 195 -21.09 4.13 -1.09
N GLU A 196 -21.20 4.89 -2.17
CA GLU A 196 -20.49 6.15 -2.34
C GLU A 196 -20.81 7.24 -1.29
N ASN A 197 -21.89 7.12 -0.55
CA ASN A 197 -22.27 8.05 0.52
C ASN A 197 -21.79 7.60 1.91
N SER A 198 -21.19 6.42 2.00
CA SER A 198 -20.70 5.87 3.26
C SER A 198 -19.42 6.58 3.71
N ILE A 199 -19.24 6.65 5.03
CA ILE A 199 -18.03 7.16 5.68
C ILE A 199 -17.40 6.01 6.46
N LEU A 200 -16.18 5.65 6.12
CA LEU A 200 -15.41 4.58 6.75
C LEU A 200 -14.34 5.17 7.66
N GLY A 201 -14.46 4.96 8.96
CA GLY A 201 -13.49 5.42 9.96
C GLY A 201 -12.46 4.34 10.28
N ASN A 202 -11.24 4.48 9.78
CA ASN A 202 -10.18 3.53 10.03
C ASN A 202 -9.44 3.82 11.34
N GLN A 203 -9.63 3.01 12.34
CA GLN A 203 -8.89 3.05 13.61
C GLN A 203 -7.70 2.08 13.62
N ALA A 204 -7.78 0.98 12.84
CA ALA A 204 -6.74 -0.03 12.81
C ALA A 204 -5.43 0.50 12.20
N PRO A 205 -4.27 0.12 12.74
CA PRO A 205 -3.00 0.34 12.06
C PRO A 205 -2.98 -0.34 10.69
N PHE A 206 -2.30 0.26 9.71
CA PHE A 206 -2.25 -0.29 8.35
C PHE A 206 -1.50 -1.63 8.23
N TYR A 207 -0.74 -2.01 9.24
CA TYR A 207 -0.07 -3.32 9.31
C TYR A 207 -0.93 -4.43 9.92
N PHE A 208 -2.22 -4.15 10.21
CA PHE A 208 -3.22 -5.15 10.56
C PHE A 208 -4.22 -5.36 9.43
N ASP A 209 -4.68 -6.59 9.25
CA ASP A 209 -5.62 -7.01 8.21
C ASP A 209 -7.00 -6.32 8.28
N ASN A 210 -7.40 -5.85 9.46
CA ASN A 210 -8.62 -5.04 9.61
C ASN A 210 -8.61 -3.77 8.74
N SER A 211 -7.43 -3.22 8.42
CA SER A 211 -7.32 -2.05 7.54
C SER A 211 -7.78 -2.33 6.11
N ILE A 212 -7.73 -3.58 5.68
CA ILE A 212 -8.15 -4.03 4.34
C ILE A 212 -9.65 -3.79 4.14
N PHE A 213 -10.46 -3.96 5.21
CA PHE A 213 -11.88 -3.66 5.20
C PHE A 213 -12.14 -2.23 4.70
N ASP A 214 -11.54 -1.26 5.35
CA ASP A 214 -11.81 0.15 5.11
C ASP A 214 -11.21 0.61 3.78
N ILE A 215 -9.93 0.28 3.51
CA ILE A 215 -9.20 0.73 2.33
C ILE A 215 -9.89 0.25 1.05
N TYR A 216 -10.09 -1.06 0.90
CA TYR A 216 -10.58 -1.61 -0.36
C TYR A 216 -12.09 -1.47 -0.55
N SER A 217 -12.87 -1.33 0.53
CA SER A 217 -14.27 -0.95 0.41
C SER A 217 -14.44 0.50 -0.09
N CYS A 218 -13.58 1.41 0.38
CA CYS A 218 -13.53 2.78 -0.14
C CYS A 218 -13.25 2.79 -1.65
N LEU A 219 -12.17 2.10 -2.08
CA LEU A 219 -11.78 2.04 -3.49
C LEU A 219 -12.83 1.38 -4.38
N LEU A 220 -13.55 0.35 -3.87
CA LEU A 220 -14.58 -0.35 -4.62
C LEU A 220 -15.84 0.48 -4.82
N THR A 221 -16.27 1.21 -3.78
CA THR A 221 -17.59 1.83 -3.74
C THR A 221 -17.59 3.34 -3.98
N GLY A 222 -16.44 3.98 -3.87
CA GLY A 222 -16.33 5.45 -3.85
C GLY A 222 -16.72 6.07 -2.52
N ALA A 223 -16.77 5.29 -1.42
CA ALA A 223 -16.99 5.78 -0.06
C ALA A 223 -15.87 6.73 0.38
N PHE A 224 -16.15 7.56 1.38
CA PHE A 224 -15.13 8.40 1.99
C PHE A 224 -14.41 7.61 3.11
N PHE A 225 -13.08 7.64 3.10
CA PHE A 225 -12.23 6.99 4.09
C PHE A 225 -11.56 8.03 5.00
N LYS A 226 -11.77 7.91 6.30
CA LYS A 226 -11.11 8.74 7.30
C LYS A 226 -10.07 7.92 8.05
N ALA A 227 -8.78 8.20 7.82
CA ALA A 227 -7.70 7.62 8.60
C ALA A 227 -7.63 8.31 9.97
N CYS A 228 -8.12 7.63 11.01
CA CYS A 228 -8.02 8.14 12.37
C CYS A 228 -6.61 7.92 12.92
N SER A 229 -6.08 8.89 13.67
CA SER A 229 -4.79 8.73 14.36
C SER A 229 -4.88 7.66 15.45
N ASN A 230 -3.72 7.05 15.75
CA ASN A 230 -3.60 6.09 16.86
C ASN A 230 -3.78 6.75 18.25
N THR A 231 -4.00 8.05 18.31
CA THR A 231 -4.15 8.82 19.57
C THR A 231 -5.47 8.56 20.30
N MET A 232 -6.42 7.86 19.71
CA MET A 232 -7.67 7.46 20.39
C MET A 232 -7.54 6.21 21.28
N GLN A 233 -6.35 5.71 21.56
CA GLN A 233 -6.13 4.59 22.50
C GLN A 233 -6.09 5.02 23.97
N LYS A 234 -6.71 6.16 24.34
CA LYS A 234 -6.95 6.52 25.74
C LYS A 234 -8.45 6.58 26.02
N TRP A 235 -9.06 5.40 26.07
CA TRP A 235 -10.33 5.16 26.78
C TRP A 235 -10.18 3.95 27.68
#